data_6bf7ce6c34bf44046b2e03c07ce03d1e
#
_entry.id   6bf7ce6c34bf44046b2e03c07ce03d1e
#
_cell.length_a   1.000
_cell.length_b   1.000
_cell.length_c   1.000
_cell.angle_alpha   90.00
_cell.angle_beta   90.00
_cell.angle_gamma   90.00
#
_symmetry.space_group_name_H-M   'P 1'
#
loop_
_entity.id
_entity.type
_entity.pdbx_description
1 polymer ?
#
loop_
_entity_poly.entity_id
_entity_poly.type
_entity_poly.pdbx_seq_one_letter_code
_entity_poly.pdbx_strand_id
1 'polypeptide(L)'
;KESKIGVIGWGSTEGAIREARYRAEEKGILIRHLHPKIISPLPERQIRSFLVGLKYVIVVEENYTGQFAHFIKAKFGVRPIEIHKCEGVPISSQEIFNGIKKVARIVDEKNITKV
;
A
#
# COMPACT_ATOMS: atom_id res chain seq x y z
N LYS A 1 14.31 -8.56 8.62
CA LYS A 1 13.54 -7.52 9.28
C LYS A 1 12.12 -7.50 8.81
N GLU A 2 11.24 -7.29 9.73
CA GLU A 2 9.83 -7.29 9.42
C GLU A 2 9.36 -5.91 9.02
N SER A 3 8.58 -5.88 7.97
CA SER A 3 7.96 -4.69 7.49
C SER A 3 6.60 -4.52 8.18
N LYS A 4 6.27 -3.31 8.58
CA LYS A 4 4.98 -3.01 9.19
C LYS A 4 4.02 -2.37 8.21
N ILE A 5 4.52 -2.00 7.05
CA ILE A 5 3.75 -1.29 6.04
C ILE A 5 3.67 -2.14 4.79
N GLY A 6 2.47 -2.33 4.28
CA GLY A 6 2.26 -3.03 3.03
C GLY A 6 1.64 -2.12 2.01
N VAL A 7 2.00 -2.30 0.75
CA VAL A 7 1.43 -1.56 -0.37
C VAL A 7 0.84 -2.55 -1.35
N ILE A 8 -0.45 -2.43 -1.61
CA ILE A 8 -1.12 -3.26 -2.60
C ILE A 8 -1.46 -2.37 -3.78
N GLY A 9 -1.01 -2.75 -4.95
CA GLY A 9 -1.30 -2.01 -6.17
C GLY A 9 -2.26 -2.75 -7.07
N TRP A 10 -2.91 -2.00 -7.92
CA TRP A 10 -3.84 -2.54 -8.90
C TRP A 10 -3.71 -1.73 -10.18
N GLY A 11 -3.83 -2.42 -11.29
CA GLY A 11 -3.76 -1.76 -12.58
C GLY A 11 -2.34 -1.46 -13.00
N SER A 12 -2.12 -0.30 -13.58
CA SER A 12 -0.83 0.06 -14.16
C SER A 12 0.11 0.74 -13.16
N THR A 13 -0.15 0.58 -11.85
CA THR A 13 0.62 1.28 -10.83
C THR A 13 1.90 0.55 -10.42
N GLU A 14 2.14 -0.64 -10.94
CA GLU A 14 3.23 -1.50 -10.46
C GLU A 14 4.60 -0.84 -10.54
N GLY A 15 4.90 -0.21 -11.68
CA GLY A 15 6.20 0.42 -11.86
C GLY A 15 6.43 1.55 -10.89
N ALA A 16 5.39 2.38 -10.68
CA ALA A 16 5.50 3.50 -9.76
C ALA A 16 5.69 3.03 -8.33
N ILE A 17 5.00 1.96 -7.93
CA ILE A 17 5.15 1.40 -6.59
C ILE A 17 6.55 0.84 -6.40
N ARG A 18 7.06 0.14 -7.42
CA ARG A 18 8.39 -0.45 -7.33
C ARG A 18 9.45 0.62 -7.13
N GLU A 19 9.33 1.72 -7.85
CA GLU A 19 10.29 2.80 -7.68
C GLU A 19 10.14 3.50 -6.34
N ALA A 20 8.89 3.68 -5.88
CA ALA A 20 8.64 4.28 -4.57
C ALA A 20 9.23 3.40 -3.46
N ARG A 21 9.12 2.08 -3.61
CA ARG A 21 9.68 1.15 -2.65
C ARG A 21 11.19 1.28 -2.59
N TYR A 22 11.82 1.39 -3.74
CA TYR A 22 13.27 1.54 -3.82
C TYR A 22 13.72 2.81 -3.09
N ARG A 23 13.01 3.92 -3.33
CA ARG A 23 13.31 5.17 -2.64
C ARG A 23 13.13 5.06 -1.15
N ALA A 24 12.07 4.35 -0.73
CA ALA A 24 11.80 4.17 0.69
C ALA A 24 12.92 3.37 1.35
N GLU A 25 13.39 2.33 0.68
CA GLU A 25 14.47 1.51 1.22
C GLU A 25 15.76 2.33 1.41
N GLU A 26 16.00 3.27 0.52
CA GLU A 26 17.16 4.14 0.66
C GLU A 26 17.06 5.02 1.90
N LYS A 27 15.86 5.25 2.38
CA LYS A 27 15.64 6.03 3.61
C LYS A 27 15.44 5.12 4.82
N GLY A 28 15.66 3.83 4.68
CA GLY A 28 15.51 2.90 5.78
C GLY A 28 14.09 2.47 6.06
N ILE A 29 13.17 2.75 5.16
CA ILE A 29 11.77 2.36 5.30
C ILE A 29 11.53 1.10 4.50
N LEU A 30 11.15 0.02 5.19
CA LEU A 30 10.89 -1.26 4.55
C LEU A 30 9.39 -1.45 4.36
N ILE A 31 8.99 -1.83 3.14
CA ILE A 31 7.59 -2.11 2.85
C ILE A 31 7.49 -3.46 2.17
N ARG A 32 6.30 -4.06 2.26
CA ARG A 32 5.94 -5.22 1.44
C ARG A 32 5.09 -4.71 0.29
N HIS A 33 5.24 -5.32 -0.86
CA HIS A 33 4.50 -4.92 -2.04
C HIS A 33 3.82 -6.14 -2.64
N LEU A 34 2.53 -6.03 -2.87
CA LEU A 34 1.75 -7.04 -3.57
C LEU A 34 1.00 -6.37 -4.70
N HIS A 35 1.07 -6.97 -5.87
CA HIS A 35 0.38 -6.45 -7.04
C HIS A 35 -0.37 -7.59 -7.73
N PRO A 36 -1.62 -7.85 -7.34
CA PRO A 36 -2.36 -8.96 -7.94
C PRO A 36 -2.53 -8.75 -9.44
N LYS A 37 -2.27 -9.79 -10.19
CA LYS A 37 -2.41 -9.74 -11.64
C LYS A 37 -3.85 -10.00 -12.06
N ILE A 38 -4.57 -10.78 -11.26
CA ILE A 38 -5.95 -11.16 -11.56
C ILE A 38 -6.81 -10.79 -10.36
N ILE A 39 -7.85 -10.03 -10.61
CA ILE A 39 -8.76 -9.61 -9.55
C ILE A 39 -9.97 -10.53 -9.46
N SER A 40 -10.36 -11.13 -10.58
CA SER A 40 -11.51 -12.02 -10.60
C SER A 40 -11.10 -13.37 -11.18
N PRO A 41 -11.06 -14.43 -10.37
CA PRO A 41 -11.33 -14.43 -8.93
C PRO A 41 -10.20 -13.79 -8.15
N LEU A 42 -10.56 -13.17 -7.03
CA LEU A 42 -9.57 -12.50 -6.21
C LEU A 42 -8.62 -13.52 -5.56
N PRO A 43 -7.31 -13.26 -5.54
CA PRO A 43 -6.36 -14.19 -4.91
C PRO A 43 -6.36 -14.01 -3.40
N GLU A 44 -7.42 -14.50 -2.75
CA GLU A 44 -7.64 -14.28 -1.33
C GLU A 44 -6.50 -14.78 -0.44
N ARG A 45 -6.04 -16.00 -0.73
CA ARG A 45 -4.98 -16.60 0.08
C ARG A 45 -3.71 -15.77 0.03
N GLN A 46 -3.37 -15.31 -1.16
CA GLN A 46 -2.18 -14.50 -1.34
C GLN A 46 -2.30 -13.19 -0.59
N ILE A 47 -3.48 -12.56 -0.66
CA ILE A 47 -3.69 -11.29 0.03
C ILE A 47 -3.68 -11.48 1.54
N ARG A 48 -4.32 -12.52 2.05
CA ARG A 48 -4.31 -12.79 3.48
C ARG A 48 -2.90 -13.00 4.01
N SER A 49 -2.11 -13.77 3.26
CA SER A 49 -0.73 -14.02 3.64
C SER A 49 0.07 -12.73 3.65
N PHE A 50 -0.19 -11.86 2.68
CA PHE A 50 0.50 -10.58 2.58
C PHE A 50 0.19 -9.68 3.78
N LEU A 51 -1.05 -9.73 4.28
CA LEU A 51 -1.50 -8.84 5.34
C LEU A 51 -0.98 -9.23 6.72
N VAL A 52 -0.48 -10.45 6.89
CA VAL A 52 -0.06 -10.93 8.20
C VAL A 52 1.06 -10.06 8.75
N GLY A 53 0.87 -9.55 9.95
CA GLY A 53 1.90 -8.79 10.64
C GLY A 53 2.02 -7.34 10.25
N LEU A 54 1.23 -6.89 9.28
CA LEU A 54 1.27 -5.49 8.87
C LEU A 54 0.46 -4.64 9.82
N LYS A 55 0.93 -3.42 10.08
CA LYS A 55 0.17 -2.45 10.86
C LYS A 55 -0.61 -1.51 9.96
N TYR A 56 -0.07 -1.22 8.79
CA TYR A 56 -0.71 -0.30 7.85
C TYR A 56 -0.65 -0.89 6.45
N VAL A 57 -1.73 -0.70 5.72
CA VAL A 57 -1.83 -1.14 4.33
C VAL A 57 -2.20 0.05 3.48
N ILE A 58 -1.40 0.30 2.46
CA ILE A 58 -1.66 1.37 1.50
C ILE A 58 -2.16 0.73 0.23
N VAL A 59 -3.30 1.17 -0.27
CA VAL A 59 -3.84 0.68 -1.55
C VAL A 59 -3.63 1.77 -2.58
N VAL A 60 -2.95 1.41 -3.67
CA VAL A 60 -2.64 2.34 -4.76
C VAL A 60 -3.43 1.91 -5.99
N GLU A 61 -4.34 2.76 -6.45
CA GLU A 61 -5.12 2.46 -7.64
C GLU A 61 -5.44 3.75 -8.38
N GLU A 62 -5.59 3.61 -9.68
CA GLU A 62 -5.89 4.77 -10.53
C GLU A 62 -7.39 4.98 -10.71
N ASN A 63 -8.18 4.29 -9.94
CA ASN A 63 -9.62 4.40 -9.94
C ASN A 63 -10.04 5.35 -8.82
N TYR A 64 -10.57 6.51 -9.19
CA TYR A 64 -10.89 7.52 -8.19
C TYR A 64 -12.06 7.14 -7.29
N THR A 65 -12.79 6.07 -7.62
CA THR A 65 -13.87 5.61 -6.75
C THR A 65 -13.38 4.79 -5.56
N GLY A 66 -12.11 4.38 -5.59
CA GLY A 66 -11.56 3.58 -4.51
C GLY A 66 -12.15 2.20 -4.41
N GLN A 67 -12.58 1.63 -5.52
CA GLN A 67 -13.27 0.34 -5.53
C GLN A 67 -12.43 -0.79 -4.94
N PHE A 68 -11.15 -0.83 -5.28
CA PHE A 68 -10.29 -1.90 -4.81
C PHE A 68 -10.05 -1.78 -3.31
N ALA A 69 -9.81 -0.56 -2.84
CA ALA A 69 -9.63 -0.32 -1.40
C ALA A 69 -10.88 -0.71 -0.63
N HIS A 70 -12.05 -0.34 -1.17
CA HIS A 70 -13.30 -0.70 -0.54
C HIS A 70 -13.47 -2.20 -0.47
N PHE A 71 -13.11 -2.90 -1.52
CA PHE A 71 -13.21 -4.34 -1.58
C PHE A 71 -12.29 -5.01 -0.55
N ILE A 72 -11.07 -4.51 -0.43
CA ILE A 72 -10.12 -5.01 0.56
C ILE A 72 -10.66 -4.82 1.98
N LYS A 73 -11.23 -3.66 2.24
CA LYS A 73 -11.81 -3.38 3.55
C LYS A 73 -12.95 -4.33 3.86
N ALA A 74 -13.86 -4.50 2.90
CA ALA A 74 -15.04 -5.34 3.11
C ALA A 74 -14.67 -6.81 3.27
N LYS A 75 -13.70 -7.28 2.48
CA LYS A 75 -13.37 -8.70 2.46
C LYS A 75 -12.45 -9.10 3.60
N PHE A 76 -11.50 -8.27 3.96
CA PHE A 76 -10.46 -8.66 4.91
C PHE A 76 -10.52 -7.91 6.23
N GLY A 77 -11.44 -6.97 6.36
CA GLY A 77 -11.62 -6.26 7.61
C GLY A 77 -10.53 -5.28 7.97
N VAL A 78 -9.71 -4.88 7.01
CA VAL A 78 -8.67 -3.90 7.24
C VAL A 78 -9.10 -2.55 6.71
N ARG A 79 -8.52 -1.48 7.24
CA ARG A 79 -8.80 -0.13 6.77
C ARG A 79 -7.58 0.39 6.00
N PRO A 80 -7.60 0.27 4.68
CA PRO A 80 -6.44 0.71 3.92
C PRO A 80 -6.37 2.23 3.84
N ILE A 81 -5.14 2.72 3.71
CA ILE A 81 -4.89 4.10 3.37
C ILE A 81 -4.89 4.15 1.86
N GLU A 82 -5.66 5.05 1.28
CA GLU A 82 -5.87 5.07 -0.15
C GLU A 82 -5.02 6.13 -0.83
N ILE A 83 -4.38 5.74 -1.92
CA ILE A 83 -3.71 6.67 -2.81
C ILE A 83 -4.30 6.43 -4.19
N HIS A 84 -5.07 7.39 -4.66
CA HIS A 84 -5.65 7.27 -6.00
C HIS A 84 -5.82 8.67 -6.59
N LYS A 85 -5.91 8.69 -7.90
CA LYS A 85 -6.16 9.91 -8.66
C LYS A 85 -7.28 9.67 -9.63
N CYS A 86 -8.02 10.72 -9.93
CA CYS A 86 -9.06 10.68 -10.95
C CYS A 86 -8.56 11.35 -12.22
N GLU A 87 -9.40 11.30 -13.24
CA GLU A 87 -9.19 12.06 -14.49
C GLU A 87 -8.03 11.55 -15.34
N GLY A 88 -7.71 10.25 -15.20
CA GLY A 88 -6.74 9.66 -16.10
C GLY A 88 -5.29 10.06 -15.89
N VAL A 89 -5.00 10.79 -14.84
CA VAL A 89 -3.63 11.17 -14.55
C VAL A 89 -2.95 10.04 -13.79
N PRO A 90 -1.82 9.53 -14.29
CA PRO A 90 -1.15 8.42 -13.60
C PRO A 90 -0.63 8.85 -12.24
N ILE A 91 -0.62 7.90 -11.30
CA ILE A 91 -0.05 8.14 -9.98
C ILE A 91 1.47 8.02 -10.10
N SER A 92 2.18 9.03 -9.62
CA SER A 92 3.62 9.04 -9.73
C SER A 92 4.27 8.31 -8.56
N SER A 93 5.51 7.85 -8.77
CA SER A 93 6.27 7.24 -7.69
C SER A 93 6.49 8.21 -6.54
N GLN A 94 6.60 9.50 -6.85
CA GLN A 94 6.78 10.51 -5.80
C GLN A 94 5.56 10.59 -4.88
N GLU A 95 4.37 10.51 -5.45
CA GLU A 95 3.15 10.54 -4.66
C GLU A 95 3.05 9.33 -3.74
N ILE A 96 3.41 8.16 -4.27
CA ILE A 96 3.39 6.94 -3.47
C ILE A 96 4.45 7.00 -2.37
N PHE A 97 5.63 7.46 -2.71
CA PHE A 97 6.71 7.60 -1.75
C PHE A 97 6.33 8.56 -0.62
N ASN A 98 5.67 9.68 -0.97
CA ASN A 98 5.20 10.62 0.04
C ASN A 98 4.20 9.97 0.99
N GLY A 99 3.31 9.14 0.45
CA GLY A 99 2.35 8.39 1.26
C GLY A 99 3.04 7.42 2.20
N ILE A 100 4.05 6.72 1.70
CA ILE A 100 4.82 5.78 2.50
C ILE A 100 5.52 6.51 3.64
N LYS A 101 6.09 7.67 3.36
CA LYS A 101 6.78 8.45 4.39
C LYS A 101 5.84 8.90 5.49
N LYS A 102 4.62 9.31 5.12
CA LYS A 102 3.63 9.72 6.12
C LYS A 102 3.29 8.57 7.04
N VAL A 103 3.06 7.39 6.46
CA VAL A 103 2.71 6.22 7.26
C VAL A 103 3.88 5.80 8.14
N ALA A 104 5.08 5.85 7.62
CA ALA A 104 6.27 5.50 8.40
C ALA A 104 6.43 6.44 9.59
N ARG A 105 6.13 7.72 9.41
CA ARG A 105 6.18 8.68 10.51
C ARG A 105 5.18 8.33 11.60
N ILE A 106 3.98 7.91 11.22
CA ILE A 106 2.97 7.50 12.18
C ILE A 106 3.45 6.29 12.98
N VAL A 107 4.06 5.32 12.31
CA VAL A 107 4.59 4.14 12.98
C VAL A 107 5.65 4.53 14.00
N ASP A 108 6.57 5.41 13.61
CA ASP A 108 7.63 5.86 14.49
C ASP A 108 7.09 6.60 15.70
N GLU A 109 6.11 7.48 15.49
CA GLU A 109 5.51 8.24 16.59
C GLU A 109 4.84 7.30 17.59
N LYS A 110 4.15 6.28 17.11
CA LYS A 110 3.51 5.34 18.01
C LYS A 110 4.52 4.52 18.77
N ASN A 111 5.64 4.18 18.15
CA ASN A 111 6.70 3.47 18.85
C ASN A 111 7.30 4.32 19.94
N ILE A 112 7.48 5.60 19.68
CA ILE A 112 8.01 6.53 20.68
C ILE A 112 7.04 6.64 21.85
N THR A 113 5.74 6.76 21.57
CA THR A 113 4.76 6.89 22.64
C THR A 113 4.63 5.65 23.51
N LYS A 114 5.03 4.50 23.01
CA LYS A 114 4.96 3.28 23.79
C LYS A 114 6.05 3.20 24.86
N VAL A 115 7.08 3.97 24.68
CA VAL A 115 8.15 4.02 25.65
C VAL A 115 7.76 4.92 26.80
#